data_5299e3a620e8cbda4d83f50f43608b6e
#
_entry.id   5299e3a620e8cbda4d83f50f43608b6e
#
_cell.length_a   1.000
_cell.length_b   1.000
_cell.length_c   1.000
_cell.angle_alpha   90.00
_cell.angle_beta   90.00
_cell.angle_gamma   90.00
#
_symmetry.space_group_name_H-M   'P 1'
#
loop_
_entity.id
_entity.type
_entity.pdbx_description
1 polymer ?
#
loop_
_entity_poly.entity_id
_entity_poly.type
_entity_poly.pdbx_seq_one_letter_code
_entity_poly.pdbx_strand_id
1 'polypeptide(L)'
;MNELLLQIADDELVLGWRDSEWTGIAPVLEEDVAFSSIAQNEIGHARALYQLLSEDADALAFDRTPEEYLCSPFVELRFVPDWACTIARRVLYEAADQLRLEVLKGSSDEAVAGLAAKIDREEAYHRMHAEMWRERLREEPRFREAVEELWPHALGLVDAGLRAELASRLELPETEAVERGSHADDWPALWDEMTMVRRSVPGAAW
;
A
#
# COMPACT_ATOMS: atom_id res chain seq x y z
N MET A 1 -9.20 -7.64 14.55
CA MET A 1 -9.92 -7.35 13.28
C MET A 1 -9.90 -5.87 12.96
N ASN A 2 -10.47 -4.97 13.79
CA ASN A 2 -10.51 -3.53 13.49
C ASN A 2 -9.12 -2.91 13.29
N GLU A 3 -8.12 -3.33 14.08
CA GLU A 3 -6.74 -2.86 13.92
C GLU A 3 -6.15 -3.28 12.56
N LEU A 4 -6.34 -4.52 12.14
CA LEU A 4 -5.89 -4.99 10.82
C LEU A 4 -6.57 -4.23 9.68
N LEU A 5 -7.90 -3.97 9.78
CA LEU A 5 -8.61 -3.16 8.80
C LEU A 5 -8.05 -1.74 8.71
N LEU A 6 -7.74 -1.13 9.86
CA LEU A 6 -7.18 0.22 9.91
C LEU A 6 -5.75 0.24 9.35
N GLN A 7 -4.92 -0.76 9.66
CA GLN A 7 -3.58 -0.90 9.09
C GLN A 7 -3.62 -1.00 7.56
N ILE A 8 -4.50 -1.84 7.02
CA ILE A 8 -4.64 -1.99 5.56
C ILE A 8 -5.17 -0.69 4.95
N ALA A 9 -6.19 -0.06 5.54
CA ALA A 9 -6.73 1.19 5.04
C ALA A 9 -5.69 2.32 4.99
N ASP A 10 -4.85 2.41 6.03
CA ASP A 10 -3.76 3.39 6.08
C ASP A 10 -2.67 3.07 5.05
N ASP A 11 -2.31 1.80 4.88
CA ASP A 11 -1.35 1.37 3.85
C ASP A 11 -1.85 1.73 2.44
N GLU A 12 -3.11 1.40 2.12
CA GLU A 12 -3.74 1.69 0.82
C GLU A 12 -3.78 3.20 0.53
N LEU A 13 -4.18 4.00 1.52
CA LEU A 13 -4.22 5.46 1.38
C LEU A 13 -2.83 6.03 1.06
N VAL A 14 -1.83 5.64 1.84
CA VAL A 14 -0.46 6.14 1.72
C VAL A 14 0.20 5.65 0.44
N LEU A 15 0.01 4.36 0.09
CA LEU A 15 0.53 3.79 -1.15
C LEU A 15 -0.09 4.46 -2.38
N GLY A 16 -1.43 4.64 -2.38
CA GLY A 16 -2.13 5.32 -3.46
C GLY A 16 -1.65 6.76 -3.63
N TRP A 17 -1.34 7.46 -2.52
CA TRP A 17 -0.74 8.79 -2.60
C TRP A 17 0.65 8.74 -3.25
N ARG A 18 1.54 7.84 -2.81
CA ARG A 18 2.88 7.67 -3.38
C ARG A 18 2.85 7.26 -4.86
N ASP A 19 1.92 6.43 -5.25
CA ASP A 19 1.77 6.02 -6.65
C ASP A 19 1.25 7.17 -7.52
N SER A 20 0.40 8.06 -6.97
CA SER A 20 -0.07 9.26 -7.67
C SER A 20 1.04 10.25 -8.02
N GLU A 21 2.19 10.23 -7.31
CA GLU A 21 3.36 11.07 -7.62
C GLU A 21 3.92 10.79 -9.02
N TRP A 22 3.62 9.66 -9.64
CA TRP A 22 4.02 9.32 -11.00
C TRP A 22 3.17 9.96 -12.09
N THR A 23 2.00 10.54 -11.74
CA THR A 23 1.12 11.17 -12.72
C THR A 23 1.81 12.32 -13.43
N GLY A 24 1.92 12.21 -14.76
CA GLY A 24 2.57 13.19 -15.61
C GLY A 24 4.09 13.03 -15.77
N ILE A 25 4.73 12.06 -15.06
CA ILE A 25 6.19 11.85 -15.10
C ILE A 25 6.61 10.39 -15.22
N ALA A 26 5.66 9.46 -15.36
CA ALA A 26 5.97 8.04 -15.57
C ALA A 26 6.82 7.82 -16.85
N PRO A 27 7.57 6.71 -16.94
CA PRO A 27 8.53 6.48 -18.02
C PRO A 27 7.92 6.51 -19.45
N VAL A 28 6.65 6.12 -19.56
CA VAL A 28 5.87 6.13 -20.82
C VAL A 28 4.41 6.44 -20.50
N LEU A 29 3.66 6.91 -21.50
CA LEU A 29 2.27 7.33 -21.34
C LEU A 29 1.36 6.22 -20.79
N GLU A 30 1.57 4.99 -21.22
CA GLU A 30 0.80 3.84 -20.76
C GLU A 30 0.95 3.60 -19.27
N GLU A 31 2.15 3.81 -18.73
CA GLU A 31 2.43 3.69 -17.30
C GLU A 31 1.87 4.87 -16.49
N ASP A 32 1.87 6.06 -17.08
CA ASP A 32 1.22 7.22 -16.47
C ASP A 32 -0.27 6.95 -16.22
N VAL A 33 -0.96 6.43 -17.24
CA VAL A 33 -2.38 6.05 -17.12
C VAL A 33 -2.57 4.88 -16.15
N ALA A 34 -1.70 3.85 -16.22
CA ALA A 34 -1.80 2.66 -15.37
C ALA A 34 -1.61 3.03 -13.90
N PHE A 35 -0.54 3.77 -13.56
CA PHE A 35 -0.26 4.17 -12.17
C PHE A 35 -1.31 5.14 -11.61
N SER A 36 -1.80 6.08 -12.41
CA SER A 36 -2.90 6.95 -12.00
C SER A 36 -4.18 6.16 -11.69
N SER A 37 -4.45 5.09 -12.45
CA SER A 37 -5.60 4.21 -12.21
C SER A 37 -5.40 3.34 -10.96
N ILE A 38 -4.20 2.78 -10.78
CA ILE A 38 -3.82 2.02 -9.58
C ILE A 38 -3.96 2.91 -8.34
N ALA A 39 -3.37 4.10 -8.35
CA ALA A 39 -3.47 5.05 -7.24
C ALA A 39 -4.92 5.38 -6.85
N GLN A 40 -5.79 5.57 -7.84
CA GLN A 40 -7.22 5.81 -7.60
C GLN A 40 -7.91 4.60 -6.96
N ASN A 41 -7.56 3.38 -7.37
CA ASN A 41 -8.12 2.17 -6.80
C ASN A 41 -7.67 2.00 -5.34
N GLU A 42 -6.37 2.17 -5.03
CA GLU A 42 -5.84 2.09 -3.67
C GLU A 42 -6.56 3.08 -2.73
N ILE A 43 -6.69 4.35 -3.13
CA ILE A 43 -7.44 5.36 -2.36
C ILE A 43 -8.92 4.97 -2.22
N GLY A 44 -9.50 4.37 -3.24
CA GLY A 44 -10.88 3.86 -3.22
C GLY A 44 -11.07 2.69 -2.25
N HIS A 45 -10.09 1.78 -2.19
CA HIS A 45 -10.05 0.65 -1.24
C HIS A 45 -9.90 1.18 0.20
N ALA A 46 -8.95 2.09 0.43
CA ALA A 46 -8.77 2.74 1.73
C ALA A 46 -10.09 3.34 2.23
N ARG A 47 -10.78 4.12 1.39
CA ARG A 47 -12.07 4.72 1.74
C ARG A 47 -13.11 3.67 2.11
N ALA A 48 -13.21 2.59 1.34
CA ALA A 48 -14.18 1.53 1.60
C ALA A 48 -13.88 0.80 2.92
N LEU A 49 -12.60 0.60 3.26
CA LEU A 49 -12.17 0.02 4.53
C LEU A 49 -12.47 0.96 5.71
N TYR A 50 -12.19 2.26 5.57
CA TYR A 50 -12.55 3.25 6.59
C TYR A 50 -14.06 3.31 6.84
N GLN A 51 -14.88 3.15 5.80
CA GLN A 51 -16.35 3.10 5.92
C GLN A 51 -16.86 1.90 6.74
N LEU A 52 -16.10 0.80 6.82
CA LEU A 52 -16.41 -0.31 7.73
C LEU A 52 -16.10 0.01 9.20
N LEU A 53 -15.21 0.99 9.44
CA LEU A 53 -14.72 1.36 10.77
C LEU A 53 -15.43 2.58 11.35
N SER A 54 -15.93 3.49 10.52
CA SER A 54 -16.53 4.76 10.94
C SER A 54 -17.57 5.25 9.96
N GLU A 55 -18.59 5.96 10.47
CA GLU A 55 -19.55 6.71 9.65
C GLU A 55 -18.87 7.90 8.94
N ASP A 56 -17.81 8.45 9.51
CA ASP A 56 -16.99 9.51 8.91
C ASP A 56 -15.62 8.94 8.48
N ALA A 57 -15.59 8.37 7.27
CA ALA A 57 -14.38 7.82 6.67
C ALA A 57 -13.33 8.90 6.39
N ASP A 58 -13.77 10.10 6.02
CA ASP A 58 -12.87 11.21 5.69
C ASP A 58 -12.15 11.72 6.95
N ALA A 59 -12.81 11.71 8.11
CA ALA A 59 -12.16 12.03 9.38
C ALA A 59 -11.08 11.00 9.74
N LEU A 60 -11.35 9.69 9.53
CA LEU A 60 -10.33 8.66 9.70
C LEU A 60 -9.17 8.82 8.72
N ALA A 61 -9.45 9.25 7.48
CA ALA A 61 -8.41 9.41 6.48
C ALA A 61 -7.53 10.66 6.71
N PHE A 62 -8.08 11.78 7.24
CA PHE A 62 -7.41 13.08 7.13
C PHE A 62 -7.41 13.94 8.40
N ASP A 63 -8.16 13.60 9.46
CA ASP A 63 -8.27 14.43 10.66
C ASP A 63 -7.46 13.86 11.85
N ARG A 64 -6.71 12.77 11.65
CA ARG A 64 -5.80 12.16 12.64
C ARG A 64 -4.44 12.87 12.67
N THR A 65 -3.78 12.85 13.84
CA THR A 65 -2.37 13.26 13.94
C THR A 65 -1.45 12.21 13.28
N PRO A 66 -0.21 12.58 12.90
CA PRO A 66 0.70 11.61 12.26
C PRO A 66 0.92 10.32 13.05
N GLU A 67 0.91 10.42 14.39
CA GLU A 67 1.15 9.29 15.31
C GLU A 67 -0.03 8.33 15.41
N GLU A 68 -1.22 8.73 14.94
CA GLU A 68 -2.43 7.92 14.97
C GLU A 68 -2.61 7.01 13.74
N TYR A 69 -1.76 7.19 12.72
CA TYR A 69 -1.78 6.29 11.56
C TYR A 69 -1.02 5.00 11.85
N LEU A 70 -1.52 3.91 11.31
CA LEU A 70 -0.96 2.58 11.47
C LEU A 70 -0.32 2.06 10.17
N CYS A 71 -0.02 2.93 9.22
CA CYS A 71 0.66 2.55 7.98
C CYS A 71 2.07 1.99 8.27
N SER A 72 2.51 1.13 7.37
CA SER A 72 3.87 0.57 7.43
C SER A 72 4.88 1.58 6.88
N PRO A 73 6.09 1.66 7.47
CA PRO A 73 7.20 2.42 6.86
C PRO A 73 7.45 2.07 5.39
N PHE A 74 7.12 0.84 5.00
CA PHE A 74 7.25 0.36 3.62
C PHE A 74 6.49 1.22 2.60
N VAL A 75 5.26 1.66 2.92
CA VAL A 75 4.43 2.46 2.01
C VAL A 75 4.78 3.95 2.06
N GLU A 76 5.43 4.41 3.12
CA GLU A 76 5.78 5.80 3.33
C GLU A 76 6.97 6.28 2.48
N LEU A 77 7.87 5.36 2.12
CA LEU A 77 9.11 5.68 1.40
C LEU A 77 8.84 6.30 0.04
N ARG A 78 9.63 7.34 -0.30
CA ARG A 78 9.53 8.02 -1.58
C ARG A 78 10.58 7.52 -2.56
N PHE A 79 10.14 7.08 -3.75
CA PHE A 79 11.03 6.51 -4.76
C PHE A 79 11.11 7.31 -6.06
N VAL A 80 10.24 8.27 -6.28
CA VAL A 80 10.31 9.12 -7.47
C VAL A 80 11.65 9.87 -7.51
N PRO A 81 12.43 9.79 -8.63
CA PRO A 81 12.09 9.19 -9.92
C PRO A 81 12.65 7.76 -10.16
N ASP A 82 12.90 6.95 -9.13
CA ASP A 82 13.43 5.59 -9.27
C ASP A 82 12.31 4.58 -9.61
N TRP A 83 12.12 4.32 -10.91
CA TRP A 83 11.11 3.40 -11.40
C TRP A 83 11.34 1.95 -10.95
N ALA A 84 12.59 1.51 -10.91
CA ALA A 84 12.93 0.15 -10.50
C ALA A 84 12.56 -0.10 -9.03
N CYS A 85 12.84 0.86 -8.14
CA CYS A 85 12.41 0.82 -6.74
C CYS A 85 10.88 0.84 -6.61
N THR A 86 10.20 1.66 -7.38
CA THR A 86 8.73 1.74 -7.38
C THR A 86 8.11 0.41 -7.77
N ILE A 87 8.61 -0.24 -8.82
CA ILE A 87 8.12 -1.55 -9.25
C ILE A 87 8.48 -2.64 -8.22
N ALA A 88 9.68 -2.59 -7.61
CA ALA A 88 10.04 -3.52 -6.52
C ALA A 88 9.04 -3.41 -5.36
N ARG A 89 8.69 -2.17 -4.93
CA ARG A 89 7.64 -1.94 -3.93
C ARG A 89 6.31 -2.56 -4.36
N ARG A 90 5.85 -2.32 -5.60
CA ARG A 90 4.58 -2.88 -6.07
C ARG A 90 4.58 -4.41 -6.05
N VAL A 91 5.62 -5.06 -6.54
CA VAL A 91 5.74 -6.53 -6.53
C VAL A 91 5.64 -7.09 -5.11
N LEU A 92 6.34 -6.50 -4.16
CA LEU A 92 6.36 -6.94 -2.77
C LEU A 92 5.04 -6.65 -2.06
N TYR A 93 4.44 -5.48 -2.31
CA TYR A 93 3.15 -5.08 -1.73
C TYR A 93 2.02 -5.99 -2.18
N GLU A 94 1.89 -6.22 -3.49
CA GLU A 94 0.85 -7.05 -4.07
C GLU A 94 0.83 -8.47 -3.48
N ALA A 95 2.01 -9.06 -3.27
CA ALA A 95 2.11 -10.38 -2.69
C ALA A 95 1.71 -10.39 -1.20
N ALA A 96 2.08 -9.36 -0.45
CA ALA A 96 1.72 -9.22 0.96
C ALA A 96 0.22 -8.90 1.12
N ASP A 97 -0.31 -8.01 0.29
CA ASP A 97 -1.71 -7.61 0.34
C ASP A 97 -2.64 -8.76 -0.03
N GLN A 98 -2.29 -9.57 -1.01
CA GLN A 98 -3.04 -10.78 -1.33
C GLN A 98 -3.22 -11.69 -0.12
N LEU A 99 -2.17 -11.89 0.70
CA LEU A 99 -2.26 -12.67 1.94
C LEU A 99 -3.19 -12.03 2.97
N ARG A 100 -3.13 -10.72 3.13
CA ARG A 100 -4.00 -9.98 4.05
C ARG A 100 -5.47 -10.08 3.62
N LEU A 101 -5.74 -9.93 2.32
CA LEU A 101 -7.07 -10.09 1.76
C LEU A 101 -7.60 -11.52 1.92
N GLU A 102 -6.75 -12.55 1.80
CA GLU A 102 -7.12 -13.94 2.07
C GLU A 102 -7.59 -14.14 3.53
N VAL A 103 -6.90 -13.52 4.49
CA VAL A 103 -7.31 -13.50 5.89
C VAL A 103 -8.66 -12.81 6.07
N LEU A 104 -8.84 -11.62 5.47
CA LEU A 104 -10.09 -10.86 5.58
C LEU A 104 -11.28 -11.58 4.92
N LYS A 105 -11.07 -12.27 3.78
CA LYS A 105 -12.11 -13.11 3.14
C LYS A 105 -12.59 -14.25 4.04
N GLY A 106 -11.75 -14.69 4.99
CA GLY A 106 -12.12 -15.68 6.01
C GLY A 106 -12.84 -15.11 7.23
N SER A 107 -13.13 -13.81 7.27
CA SER A 107 -13.83 -13.16 8.39
C SER A 107 -15.25 -13.71 8.59
N SER A 108 -15.65 -13.83 9.85
CA SER A 108 -17.05 -14.11 10.21
C SER A 108 -17.96 -12.90 10.02
N ASP A 109 -17.43 -11.71 9.85
CA ASP A 109 -18.16 -10.51 9.46
C ASP A 109 -18.35 -10.49 7.95
N GLU A 110 -19.61 -10.67 7.51
CA GLU A 110 -19.95 -10.75 6.08
C GLU A 110 -19.61 -9.46 5.32
N ALA A 111 -19.69 -8.28 5.97
CA ALA A 111 -19.35 -7.02 5.33
C ALA A 111 -17.83 -6.94 5.05
N VAL A 112 -17.02 -7.36 6.01
CA VAL A 112 -15.55 -7.44 5.86
C VAL A 112 -15.18 -8.46 4.78
N ALA A 113 -15.73 -9.68 4.86
CA ALA A 113 -15.44 -10.74 3.89
C ALA A 113 -15.87 -10.35 2.46
N GLY A 114 -17.03 -9.72 2.33
CA GLY A 114 -17.58 -9.25 1.05
C GLY A 114 -16.75 -8.13 0.43
N LEU A 115 -16.32 -7.17 1.25
CA LEU A 115 -15.44 -6.08 0.79
C LEU A 115 -14.06 -6.62 0.38
N ALA A 116 -13.44 -7.47 1.20
CA ALA A 116 -12.16 -8.10 0.86
C ALA A 116 -12.22 -8.89 -0.45
N ALA A 117 -13.29 -9.62 -0.69
CA ALA A 117 -13.49 -10.34 -1.95
C ALA A 117 -13.71 -9.40 -3.15
N LYS A 118 -14.26 -8.21 -2.93
CA LYS A 118 -14.36 -7.18 -3.98
C LYS A 118 -13.00 -6.59 -4.30
N ILE A 119 -12.26 -6.14 -3.28
CA ILE A 119 -10.90 -5.58 -3.42
C ILE A 119 -9.99 -6.59 -4.15
N ASP A 120 -9.93 -7.83 -3.71
CA ASP A 120 -9.09 -8.88 -4.31
C ASP A 120 -9.33 -9.08 -5.83
N ARG A 121 -10.56 -8.87 -6.30
CA ARG A 121 -10.85 -8.91 -7.74
C ARG A 121 -10.32 -7.68 -8.48
N GLU A 122 -10.35 -6.52 -7.87
CA GLU A 122 -9.83 -5.27 -8.43
C GLU A 122 -8.29 -5.32 -8.44
N GLU A 123 -7.67 -5.84 -7.37
CA GLU A 123 -6.24 -6.08 -7.23
C GLU A 123 -5.65 -7.08 -8.26
N ALA A 124 -6.47 -7.88 -8.91
CA ALA A 124 -6.00 -8.78 -9.98
C ALA A 124 -5.30 -8.03 -11.13
N TYR A 125 -5.72 -6.80 -11.42
CA TYR A 125 -5.06 -5.94 -12.40
C TYR A 125 -3.71 -5.44 -11.87
N HIS A 126 -3.64 -5.01 -10.62
CA HIS A 126 -2.40 -4.53 -9.99
C HIS A 126 -1.34 -5.64 -9.96
N ARG A 127 -1.72 -6.84 -9.55
CA ARG A 127 -0.83 -8.02 -9.56
C ARG A 127 -0.33 -8.37 -10.97
N MET A 128 -1.21 -8.32 -11.98
CA MET A 128 -0.83 -8.56 -13.37
C MET A 128 0.18 -7.50 -13.86
N HIS A 129 -0.05 -6.23 -13.54
CA HIS A 129 0.83 -5.13 -13.88
C HIS A 129 2.20 -5.28 -13.19
N ALA A 130 2.21 -5.54 -11.88
CA ALA A 130 3.44 -5.76 -11.11
C ALA A 130 4.26 -6.93 -11.67
N GLU A 131 3.61 -8.06 -11.99
CA GLU A 131 4.29 -9.25 -12.56
C GLU A 131 4.86 -8.99 -13.96
N MET A 132 4.13 -8.27 -14.81
CA MET A 132 4.62 -7.86 -16.13
C MET A 132 5.91 -7.04 -16.02
N TRP A 133 5.97 -6.11 -15.07
CA TRP A 133 7.15 -5.31 -14.85
C TRP A 133 8.27 -6.08 -14.14
N ARG A 134 7.95 -6.96 -13.19
CA ARG A 134 8.91 -7.87 -12.58
C ARG A 134 9.68 -8.66 -13.62
N GLU A 135 8.97 -9.24 -14.60
CA GLU A 135 9.58 -9.99 -15.68
C GLU A 135 10.47 -9.13 -16.59
N ARG A 136 10.06 -7.87 -16.85
CA ARG A 136 10.85 -6.92 -17.65
C ARG A 136 12.12 -6.47 -16.95
N LEU A 137 12.08 -6.29 -15.63
CA LEU A 137 13.16 -5.74 -14.82
C LEU A 137 14.00 -6.80 -14.11
N ARG A 138 13.69 -8.08 -14.24
CA ARG A 138 14.34 -9.17 -13.47
C ARG A 138 15.87 -9.20 -13.59
N GLU A 139 16.43 -8.77 -14.74
CA GLU A 139 17.88 -8.72 -14.97
C GLU A 139 18.47 -7.33 -14.65
N GLU A 140 17.62 -6.34 -14.33
CA GLU A 140 18.07 -4.99 -13.99
C GLU A 140 18.68 -4.98 -12.59
N PRO A 141 19.98 -4.60 -12.44
CA PRO A 141 20.63 -4.61 -11.12
C PRO A 141 19.91 -3.77 -10.08
N ARG A 142 19.45 -2.57 -10.46
CA ARG A 142 18.75 -1.68 -9.52
C ARG A 142 17.44 -2.27 -8.99
N PHE A 143 16.71 -3.02 -9.83
CA PHE A 143 15.49 -3.70 -9.38
C PHE A 143 15.79 -4.79 -8.34
N ARG A 144 16.83 -5.60 -8.57
CA ARG A 144 17.23 -6.65 -7.63
C ARG A 144 17.70 -6.07 -6.29
N GLU A 145 18.54 -5.02 -6.35
CA GLU A 145 18.96 -4.28 -5.15
C GLU A 145 17.75 -3.74 -4.39
N ALA A 146 16.80 -3.12 -5.09
CA ALA A 146 15.58 -2.58 -4.48
C ALA A 146 14.72 -3.66 -3.83
N VAL A 147 14.57 -4.84 -4.45
CA VAL A 147 13.87 -5.98 -3.82
C VAL A 147 14.56 -6.40 -2.53
N GLU A 148 15.90 -6.53 -2.54
CA GLU A 148 16.69 -6.90 -1.35
C GLU A 148 16.57 -5.84 -0.24
N GLU A 149 16.66 -4.56 -0.59
CA GLU A 149 16.54 -3.43 0.34
C GLU A 149 15.15 -3.35 1.00
N LEU A 150 14.09 -3.57 0.21
CA LEU A 150 12.71 -3.43 0.65
C LEU A 150 12.12 -4.69 1.30
N TRP A 151 12.74 -5.85 1.09
CA TRP A 151 12.22 -7.12 1.56
C TRP A 151 11.97 -7.19 3.07
N PRO A 152 12.88 -6.75 3.96
CA PRO A 152 12.62 -6.72 5.40
C PRO A 152 11.40 -5.88 5.78
N HIS A 153 11.17 -4.78 5.07
CA HIS A 153 10.01 -3.90 5.27
C HIS A 153 8.70 -4.56 4.79
N ALA A 154 8.74 -5.27 3.66
CA ALA A 154 7.59 -5.98 3.14
C ALA A 154 7.11 -7.09 4.08
N LEU A 155 8.02 -7.77 4.79
CA LEU A 155 7.67 -8.74 5.84
C LEU A 155 6.90 -8.12 7.00
N GLY A 156 7.07 -6.82 7.26
CA GLY A 156 6.33 -6.07 8.27
C GLY A 156 4.88 -5.72 7.86
N LEU A 157 4.50 -5.95 6.60
CA LEU A 157 3.11 -5.76 6.13
C LEU A 157 2.17 -6.86 6.63
N VAL A 158 2.69 -8.06 6.89
CA VAL A 158 1.92 -9.24 7.27
C VAL A 158 2.24 -9.70 8.70
N ASP A 159 1.27 -10.37 9.32
CA ASP A 159 1.50 -11.00 10.62
C ASP A 159 2.64 -12.03 10.56
N ALA A 160 3.35 -12.21 11.68
CA ALA A 160 4.50 -13.11 11.77
C ALA A 160 4.19 -14.53 11.25
N GLY A 161 2.96 -15.02 11.45
CA GLY A 161 2.53 -16.34 10.97
C GLY A 161 2.43 -16.48 9.45
N LEU A 162 2.38 -15.36 8.71
CA LEU A 162 2.27 -15.35 7.25
C LEU A 162 3.62 -15.09 6.54
N ARG A 163 4.66 -14.70 7.27
CA ARG A 163 5.96 -14.31 6.68
C ARG A 163 6.63 -15.43 5.89
N ALA A 164 6.58 -16.67 6.41
CA ALA A 164 7.13 -17.83 5.70
C ALA A 164 6.39 -18.11 4.39
N GLU A 165 5.07 -17.91 4.36
CA GLU A 165 4.28 -18.06 3.15
C GLU A 165 4.59 -16.95 2.15
N LEU A 166 4.71 -15.69 2.61
CA LEU A 166 5.09 -14.56 1.76
C LEU A 166 6.48 -14.79 1.13
N ALA A 167 7.46 -15.23 1.93
CA ALA A 167 8.80 -15.59 1.46
C ALA A 167 8.76 -16.69 0.39
N SER A 168 7.95 -17.73 0.61
CA SER A 168 7.77 -18.83 -0.34
C SER A 168 7.12 -18.37 -1.65
N ARG A 169 6.09 -17.50 -1.61
CA ARG A 169 5.41 -16.97 -2.81
C ARG A 169 6.34 -16.15 -3.71
N LEU A 170 7.25 -15.40 -3.09
CA LEU A 170 8.19 -14.54 -3.78
C LEU A 170 9.55 -15.20 -4.08
N GLU A 171 9.77 -16.42 -3.59
CA GLU A 171 11.05 -17.14 -3.66
C GLU A 171 12.20 -16.33 -3.04
N LEU A 172 11.90 -15.58 -1.95
CA LEU A 172 12.86 -14.76 -1.23
C LEU A 172 13.29 -15.44 0.09
N PRO A 173 14.52 -15.13 0.58
CA PRO A 173 15.03 -15.77 1.80
C PRO A 173 14.28 -15.27 3.04
N GLU A 174 14.25 -16.10 4.08
CA GLU A 174 13.82 -15.63 5.40
C GLU A 174 14.82 -14.59 5.93
N THR A 175 14.31 -13.49 6.47
CA THR A 175 15.10 -12.43 7.10
C THR A 175 14.31 -11.82 8.25
N GLU A 176 14.97 -10.99 9.06
CA GLU A 176 14.31 -10.23 10.13
C GLU A 176 13.43 -9.15 9.52
N ALA A 177 12.18 -9.09 9.98
CA ALA A 177 11.23 -8.09 9.51
C ALA A 177 11.47 -6.73 10.17
N VAL A 178 11.29 -5.66 9.40
CA VAL A 178 11.11 -4.32 9.97
C VAL A 178 9.65 -4.20 10.40
N GLU A 179 9.43 -4.16 11.70
CA GLU A 179 8.09 -4.18 12.30
C GLU A 179 7.36 -2.84 12.10
N ARG A 180 6.02 -2.89 12.12
CA ARG A 180 5.19 -1.70 12.26
C ARG A 180 5.42 -1.05 13.62
N GLY A 181 5.06 0.22 13.75
CA GLY A 181 5.09 0.96 15.02
C GLY A 181 6.16 2.05 15.09
N SER A 182 6.94 2.21 14.02
CA SER A 182 7.73 3.42 13.75
C SER A 182 7.43 3.90 12.34
N HIS A 183 7.37 5.21 12.15
CA HIS A 183 7.25 5.82 10.83
C HIS A 183 8.63 6.08 10.22
N ALA A 184 8.70 6.16 8.91
CA ALA A 184 9.89 6.59 8.19
C ALA A 184 10.18 8.09 8.43
N ASP A 185 11.42 8.52 8.22
CA ASP A 185 11.82 9.93 8.37
C ASP A 185 11.01 10.89 7.48
N ASP A 186 10.54 10.41 6.33
CA ASP A 186 9.71 11.16 5.37
C ASP A 186 8.25 11.32 5.81
N TRP A 187 7.78 10.56 6.81
CA TRP A 187 6.38 10.49 7.19
C TRP A 187 5.76 11.85 7.58
N PRO A 188 6.39 12.67 8.43
CA PRO A 188 5.78 13.95 8.81
C PRO A 188 5.50 14.88 7.60
N ALA A 189 6.41 14.88 6.62
CA ALA A 189 6.26 15.69 5.42
C ALA A 189 5.16 15.13 4.51
N LEU A 190 5.07 13.81 4.38
CA LEU A 190 4.02 13.15 3.61
C LEU A 190 2.65 13.38 4.24
N TRP A 191 2.51 13.19 5.55
CA TRP A 191 1.28 13.45 6.27
C TRP A 191 0.82 14.93 6.10
N ASP A 192 1.76 15.87 6.20
CA ASP A 192 1.47 17.29 6.01
C ASP A 192 0.92 17.58 4.61
N GLU A 193 1.52 16.99 3.59
CA GLU A 193 1.09 17.09 2.19
C GLU A 193 -0.31 16.46 1.97
N MET A 194 -0.52 15.23 2.43
CA MET A 194 -1.79 14.50 2.28
C MET A 194 -2.97 15.22 2.95
N THR A 195 -2.74 15.83 4.11
CA THR A 195 -3.79 16.46 4.91
C THR A 195 -3.93 17.97 4.69
N MET A 196 -3.01 18.58 3.93
CA MET A 196 -2.91 20.04 3.75
C MET A 196 -4.23 20.68 3.29
N VAL A 197 -4.89 20.10 2.30
CA VAL A 197 -6.15 20.66 1.75
C VAL A 197 -7.25 20.60 2.80
N ARG A 198 -7.42 19.44 3.46
CA ARG A 198 -8.41 19.25 4.52
C ARG A 198 -8.20 20.24 5.68
N ARG A 199 -6.96 20.43 6.11
CA ARG A 199 -6.60 21.34 7.21
C ARG A 199 -6.69 22.81 6.82
N SER A 200 -6.57 23.15 5.53
CA SER A 200 -6.62 24.56 5.07
C SER A 200 -8.00 25.19 5.19
N VAL A 201 -9.08 24.38 5.15
CA VAL A 201 -10.46 24.83 5.28
C VAL A 201 -11.22 23.94 6.27
N PRO A 202 -11.02 24.13 7.58
CA PRO A 202 -11.68 23.32 8.60
C PRO A 202 -13.21 23.35 8.48
N GLY A 203 -13.83 22.17 8.48
CA GLY A 203 -15.29 22.02 8.39
C GLY A 203 -15.86 22.15 6.97
N ALA A 204 -15.02 22.24 5.93
CA ALA A 204 -15.50 22.11 4.56
C ALA A 204 -16.01 20.68 4.30
N ALA A 205 -17.17 20.58 3.64
CA ALA A 205 -17.66 19.33 3.10
C ALA A 205 -17.25 19.24 1.62
N TRP A 206 -16.60 18.16 1.25
CA TRP A 206 -16.09 17.89 -0.11
C TRP A 206 -16.93 16.83 -0.80
#